data_7ae183d2e8fe204356f75aa226915642
#
_entry.id   7ae183d2e8fe204356f75aa226915642
#
_cell.length_a   1.000
_cell.length_b   1.000
_cell.length_c   1.000
_cell.angle_alpha   90.00
_cell.angle_beta   90.00
_cell.angle_gamma   90.00
#
_symmetry.space_group_name_H-M   'P 1'
#
loop_
_entity.id
_entity.type
_entity.pdbx_description
1 polymer ?
#
loop_
_entity_poly.entity_id
_entity_poly.type
_entity_poly.pdbx_seq_one_letter_code
_entity_poly.pdbx_strand_id
1 'polypeptide(L)'
;ADLDVESFLAGESTPVFVGSAITNFGVQMLLDAVVDLAPAPAPRPDVEGDPRPLEAEFAAFIFKIQANMDPNHRDRIAFARICSGKFERGMEVDCARTAKNVGTKYATTAFGSERETIEEAYPGDVIGLINTSGLQIGDTLHAGKAVSFPALPRFAPEVFATARPLDSSKFKQFRRGMQQLDEEGVVQVLRDPDMGDADPVLAAVGQLQFEVLAHRLQHEFNAPAEILNADYQAIRVTDKESIPRLREIGGIRILRRSDG
;
A
#
# COMPACT_ATOMS: atom_id res chain seq x y z
N ALA A 1 26.45 7.34 23.38
CA ALA A 1 26.23 8.63 22.73
C ALA A 1 24.83 9.09 23.10
N ASP A 2 24.69 10.33 23.52
CA ASP A 2 23.40 10.89 23.80
C ASP A 2 22.62 11.06 22.49
N LEU A 3 21.31 10.94 22.54
CA LEU A 3 20.46 11.15 21.38
C LEU A 3 20.46 12.64 21.01
N ASP A 4 20.81 12.93 19.77
CA ASP A 4 20.62 14.24 19.18
C ASP A 4 19.15 14.35 18.69
N VAL A 5 18.33 15.01 19.49
CA VAL A 5 16.88 15.15 19.23
C VAL A 5 16.63 16.02 17.99
N GLU A 6 17.46 17.01 17.72
CA GLU A 6 17.33 17.88 16.55
C GLU A 6 17.58 17.10 15.25
N SER A 7 18.66 16.31 15.21
CA SER A 7 18.98 15.40 14.11
C SER A 7 17.89 14.32 13.92
N PHE A 8 17.31 13.81 15.03
CA PHE A 8 16.20 12.86 14.95
C PHE A 8 14.94 13.50 14.34
N LEU A 9 14.56 14.69 14.79
CA LEU A 9 13.37 15.39 14.27
C LEU A 9 13.56 15.82 12.79
N ALA A 10 14.80 16.09 12.38
CA ALA A 10 15.15 16.33 10.98
C ALA A 10 15.14 15.06 10.10
N GLY A 11 15.02 13.86 10.70
CA GLY A 11 15.05 12.59 10.00
C GLY A 11 16.45 12.12 9.60
N GLU A 12 17.51 12.72 10.15
CA GLU A 12 18.92 12.41 9.86
C GLU A 12 19.46 11.31 10.75
N SER A 13 18.82 11.03 11.88
CA SER A 13 19.19 9.97 12.81
C SER A 13 17.99 9.16 13.25
N THR A 14 18.22 7.94 13.72
CA THR A 14 17.18 7.03 14.22
C THR A 14 17.59 6.45 15.57
N PRO A 15 16.81 6.68 16.65
CA PRO A 15 17.07 6.05 17.94
C PRO A 15 16.81 4.55 17.85
N VAL A 16 17.68 3.76 18.48
CA VAL A 16 17.55 2.30 18.52
C VAL A 16 17.32 1.85 19.96
N PHE A 17 16.27 1.07 20.16
CA PHE A 17 15.91 0.48 21.46
C PHE A 17 16.04 -1.03 21.38
N VAL A 18 16.63 -1.62 22.42
CA VAL A 18 16.73 -3.07 22.56
C VAL A 18 15.68 -3.55 23.56
N GLY A 19 14.81 -4.46 23.13
CA GLY A 19 13.73 -4.93 23.99
C GLY A 19 13.20 -6.31 23.60
N SER A 20 12.38 -6.88 24.46
CA SER A 20 11.66 -8.13 24.25
C SER A 20 10.20 -7.98 24.70
N ALA A 21 9.26 -8.03 23.78
CA ALA A 21 7.84 -7.96 24.08
C ALA A 21 7.37 -9.14 24.95
N ILE A 22 7.96 -10.33 24.78
CA ILE A 22 7.58 -11.53 25.55
C ILE A 22 7.90 -11.37 27.04
N THR A 23 9.03 -10.74 27.36
CA THR A 23 9.48 -10.54 28.74
C THR A 23 9.22 -9.13 29.28
N ASN A 24 8.62 -8.26 28.47
CA ASN A 24 8.44 -6.82 28.74
C ASN A 24 9.76 -6.05 29.00
N PHE A 25 10.91 -6.64 28.67
CA PHE A 25 12.19 -5.98 28.83
C PHE A 25 12.33 -4.81 27.85
N GLY A 26 12.65 -3.62 28.32
CA GLY A 26 12.88 -2.42 27.50
C GLY A 26 11.61 -1.81 26.87
N VAL A 27 10.44 -2.42 27.01
CA VAL A 27 9.19 -1.93 26.42
C VAL A 27 8.78 -0.57 27.00
N GLN A 28 8.89 -0.41 28.33
CA GLN A 28 8.57 0.87 28.96
C GLN A 28 9.46 2.00 28.44
N MET A 29 10.77 1.76 28.33
CA MET A 29 11.70 2.77 27.80
C MET A 29 11.34 3.21 26.38
N LEU A 30 10.90 2.26 25.53
CA LEU A 30 10.43 2.58 24.18
C LEU A 30 9.15 3.43 24.22
N LEU A 31 8.18 3.07 25.06
CA LEU A 31 6.93 3.84 25.19
C LEU A 31 7.16 5.23 25.72
N ASP A 32 8.01 5.40 26.75
CA ASP A 32 8.40 6.69 27.29
C ASP A 32 9.06 7.55 26.19
N ALA A 33 9.98 6.96 25.42
CA ALA A 33 10.64 7.66 24.32
C ALA A 33 9.66 8.06 23.21
N VAL A 34 8.64 7.25 22.91
CA VAL A 34 7.57 7.63 21.95
C VAL A 34 6.81 8.86 22.46
N VAL A 35 6.47 8.90 23.75
CA VAL A 35 5.77 10.04 24.34
C VAL A 35 6.62 11.31 24.31
N ASP A 36 7.92 11.18 24.60
CA ASP A 36 8.84 12.33 24.73
C ASP A 36 9.34 12.85 23.37
N LEU A 37 9.50 11.97 22.37
CA LEU A 37 10.19 12.28 21.12
C LEU A 37 9.27 12.34 19.90
N ALA A 38 8.06 11.74 19.92
CA ALA A 38 7.20 11.72 18.75
C ALA A 38 6.73 13.14 18.38
N PRO A 39 7.01 13.63 17.17
CA PRO A 39 6.60 14.96 16.77
C PRO A 39 5.07 15.04 16.56
N ALA A 40 4.52 16.22 16.80
CA ALA A 40 3.16 16.54 16.38
C ALA A 40 3.03 16.44 14.85
N PRO A 41 1.80 16.27 14.31
CA PRO A 41 1.57 16.32 12.87
C PRO A 41 2.11 17.61 12.26
N ALA A 42 2.83 17.47 11.14
CA ALA A 42 3.42 18.60 10.42
C ALA A 42 2.79 18.73 9.02
N PRO A 43 2.82 19.94 8.41
CA PRO A 43 2.42 20.17 7.04
C PRO A 43 3.14 19.20 6.09
N ARG A 44 2.37 18.49 5.25
CA ARG A 44 2.93 17.56 4.26
C ARG A 44 3.14 18.32 2.95
N PRO A 45 4.33 18.23 2.32
CA PRO A 45 4.54 18.81 1.00
C PRO A 45 3.68 18.06 -0.04
N ASP A 46 3.11 18.81 -0.95
CA ASP A 46 2.43 18.30 -2.14
C ASP A 46 3.42 17.89 -3.24
N VAL A 47 2.92 17.51 -4.43
CA VAL A 47 3.78 17.10 -5.56
C VAL A 47 4.61 18.26 -6.14
N GLU A 48 4.27 19.50 -5.85
CA GLU A 48 5.00 20.71 -6.26
C GLU A 48 6.08 21.08 -5.22
N GLY A 49 6.04 20.43 -4.06
CA GLY A 49 6.95 20.66 -2.93
C GLY A 49 6.44 21.71 -1.94
N ASP A 50 5.24 22.21 -2.13
CA ASP A 50 4.65 23.23 -1.25
C ASP A 50 4.07 22.57 0.00
N PRO A 51 4.44 23.00 1.22
CA PRO A 51 3.91 22.46 2.45
C PRO A 51 2.42 22.84 2.61
N ARG A 52 1.54 21.85 2.64
CA ARG A 52 0.11 22.08 2.83
C ARG A 52 -0.20 22.37 4.30
N PRO A 53 -0.77 23.54 4.66
CA PRO A 53 -1.14 23.85 6.02
C PRO A 53 -2.13 22.85 6.60
N LEU A 54 -2.02 22.55 7.90
CA LEU A 54 -2.91 21.60 8.60
C LEU A 54 -4.37 22.09 8.60
N GLU A 55 -4.58 23.40 8.60
CA GLU A 55 -5.90 24.06 8.61
C GLU A 55 -6.52 24.21 7.23
N ALA A 56 -5.81 23.82 6.17
CA ALA A 56 -6.35 23.83 4.82
C ALA A 56 -7.56 22.88 4.69
N GLU A 57 -8.31 22.97 3.59
CA GLU A 57 -9.39 22.02 3.29
C GLU A 57 -8.92 20.58 3.42
N PHE A 58 -9.88 19.67 3.71
CA PHE A 58 -9.58 18.26 3.92
C PHE A 58 -8.74 17.67 2.80
N ALA A 59 -7.66 17.01 3.19
CA ALA A 59 -6.91 16.11 2.32
C ALA A 59 -6.32 14.94 3.12
N ALA A 60 -6.34 13.76 2.52
CA ALA A 60 -5.83 12.53 3.13
C ALA A 60 -5.05 11.71 2.09
N PHE A 61 -4.13 10.89 2.58
CA PHE A 61 -3.24 10.07 1.77
C PHE A 61 -3.46 8.59 2.06
N ILE A 62 -3.75 7.79 1.03
CA ILE A 62 -3.90 6.33 1.15
C ILE A 62 -2.52 5.69 1.20
N PHE A 63 -2.16 5.13 2.35
CA PHE A 63 -0.85 4.51 2.54
C PHE A 63 -0.90 2.98 2.63
N LYS A 64 -2.08 2.40 2.87
CA LYS A 64 -2.27 0.96 2.99
C LYS A 64 -3.66 0.56 2.50
N ILE A 65 -3.73 -0.60 1.85
CA ILE A 65 -4.99 -1.27 1.54
C ILE A 65 -4.89 -2.68 2.11
N GLN A 66 -5.95 -3.12 2.77
CA GLN A 66 -6.05 -4.45 3.31
C GLN A 66 -7.46 -4.99 3.11
N ALA A 67 -7.55 -6.21 2.64
CA ALA A 67 -8.82 -6.91 2.49
C ALA A 67 -8.85 -8.14 3.40
N ASN A 68 -10.06 -8.70 3.61
CA ASN A 68 -10.28 -9.92 4.38
C ASN A 68 -9.72 -9.87 5.82
N MET A 69 -9.75 -8.71 6.48
CA MET A 69 -9.35 -8.61 7.88
C MET A 69 -10.26 -9.41 8.81
N ASP A 70 -11.54 -9.55 8.43
CA ASP A 70 -12.51 -10.39 9.10
C ASP A 70 -12.88 -11.55 8.15
N PRO A 71 -12.70 -12.82 8.55
CA PRO A 71 -13.08 -13.98 7.73
C PRO A 71 -14.56 -14.01 7.33
N ASN A 72 -15.43 -13.37 8.13
CA ASN A 72 -16.88 -13.29 7.89
C ASN A 72 -17.28 -12.15 6.95
N HIS A 73 -16.40 -11.15 6.78
CA HIS A 73 -16.63 -9.98 5.96
C HIS A 73 -15.54 -9.87 4.89
N ARG A 74 -15.96 -9.90 3.62
CA ARG A 74 -15.04 -9.73 2.48
C ARG A 74 -14.83 -8.26 2.16
N ASP A 75 -14.58 -7.47 3.20
CA ASP A 75 -14.38 -6.03 3.07
C ASP A 75 -12.96 -5.70 2.66
N ARG A 76 -12.85 -4.65 1.86
CA ARG A 76 -11.60 -3.98 1.55
C ARG A 76 -11.56 -2.66 2.28
N ILE A 77 -10.52 -2.44 3.06
CA ILE A 77 -10.29 -1.21 3.80
C ILE A 77 -9.10 -0.47 3.20
N ALA A 78 -9.32 0.78 2.84
CA ALA A 78 -8.27 1.71 2.49
C ALA A 78 -7.93 2.57 3.71
N PHE A 79 -6.71 2.48 4.21
CA PHE A 79 -6.23 3.27 5.33
C PHE A 79 -5.70 4.60 4.82
N ALA A 80 -6.32 5.68 5.28
CA ALA A 80 -5.99 7.04 4.92
C ALA A 80 -5.44 7.80 6.14
N ARG A 81 -4.27 8.42 5.99
CA ARG A 81 -3.77 9.40 6.95
C ARG A 81 -4.28 10.77 6.56
N ILE A 82 -4.90 11.48 7.50
CA ILE A 82 -5.35 12.85 7.30
C ILE A 82 -4.13 13.78 7.30
N CYS A 83 -3.99 14.55 6.24
CA CYS A 83 -2.87 15.48 6.05
C CYS A 83 -3.26 16.93 6.33
N SER A 84 -4.53 17.30 6.08
CA SER A 84 -5.06 18.64 6.38
C SER A 84 -6.57 18.61 6.57
N GLY A 85 -7.09 19.61 7.24
CA GLY A 85 -8.52 19.81 7.47
C GLY A 85 -9.13 18.75 8.39
N LYS A 86 -10.42 18.87 8.62
CA LYS A 86 -11.20 17.96 9.45
C LYS A 86 -11.92 16.96 8.55
N PHE A 87 -11.88 15.68 8.91
CA PHE A 87 -12.73 14.65 8.35
C PHE A 87 -14.06 14.64 9.08
N GLU A 88 -15.17 14.56 8.35
CA GLU A 88 -16.50 14.31 8.86
C GLU A 88 -17.12 13.15 8.09
N ARG A 89 -17.70 12.18 8.79
CA ARG A 89 -18.30 11.00 8.16
C ARG A 89 -19.41 11.39 7.18
N GLY A 90 -19.33 10.86 5.97
CA GLY A 90 -20.28 11.15 4.91
C GLY A 90 -19.96 12.40 4.09
N MET A 91 -18.85 13.10 4.37
CA MET A 91 -18.41 14.22 3.54
C MET A 91 -18.10 13.77 2.11
N GLU A 92 -18.27 14.66 1.15
CA GLU A 92 -17.89 14.41 -0.24
C GLU A 92 -16.40 14.66 -0.44
N VAL A 93 -15.70 13.64 -0.94
CA VAL A 93 -14.28 13.73 -1.27
C VAL A 93 -14.01 13.14 -2.64
N ASP A 94 -13.03 13.67 -3.33
CA ASP A 94 -12.61 13.21 -4.64
C ASP A 94 -11.22 12.55 -4.55
N CYS A 95 -11.01 11.52 -5.35
CA CYS A 95 -9.69 10.93 -5.56
C CYS A 95 -8.96 11.72 -6.65
N ALA A 96 -7.83 12.34 -6.32
CA ALA A 96 -7.07 13.18 -7.24
C ALA A 96 -6.65 12.47 -8.54
N ARG A 97 -6.27 11.18 -8.46
CA ARG A 97 -5.85 10.37 -9.61
C ARG A 97 -7.00 10.11 -10.59
N THR A 98 -8.20 9.84 -10.10
CA THR A 98 -9.32 9.39 -10.94
C THR A 98 -10.37 10.48 -11.18
N ALA A 99 -10.30 11.58 -10.44
CA ALA A 99 -11.31 12.65 -10.38
C ALA A 99 -12.74 12.11 -10.09
N LYS A 100 -12.82 11.01 -9.33
CA LYS A 100 -14.10 10.40 -8.96
C LYS A 100 -14.38 10.60 -7.49
N ASN A 101 -15.66 10.79 -7.18
CA ASN A 101 -16.13 10.86 -5.80
C ASN A 101 -15.94 9.52 -5.08
N VAL A 102 -15.53 9.60 -3.82
CA VAL A 102 -15.27 8.48 -2.92
C VAL A 102 -16.21 8.57 -1.73
N GLY A 103 -16.97 7.50 -1.50
CA GLY A 103 -17.90 7.44 -0.38
C GLY A 103 -17.17 7.32 0.97
N THR A 104 -17.51 8.21 1.90
CA THR A 104 -16.91 8.26 3.24
C THR A 104 -17.88 7.83 4.35
N LYS A 105 -19.07 7.36 3.99
CA LYS A 105 -20.12 6.95 4.94
C LYS A 105 -19.67 5.82 5.87
N TYR A 106 -18.85 4.91 5.37
CA TYR A 106 -18.36 3.76 6.12
C TYR A 106 -16.88 3.99 6.50
N ALA A 107 -16.67 4.95 7.41
CA ALA A 107 -15.37 5.22 8.00
C ALA A 107 -15.25 4.55 9.37
N THR A 108 -14.11 3.95 9.64
CA THR A 108 -13.83 3.19 10.87
C THR A 108 -12.47 3.59 11.45
N THR A 109 -12.29 3.35 12.74
CA THR A 109 -10.99 3.47 13.37
C THR A 109 -10.00 2.44 12.82
N ALA A 110 -8.71 2.76 12.89
CA ALA A 110 -7.63 1.89 12.42
C ALA A 110 -7.06 1.01 13.56
N PHE A 111 -7.76 0.87 14.69
CA PHE A 111 -7.25 0.21 15.89
C PHE A 111 -7.71 -1.24 16.00
N GLY A 112 -6.73 -2.16 16.05
CA GLY A 112 -6.95 -3.57 16.41
C GLY A 112 -7.93 -4.33 15.52
N SER A 113 -8.60 -5.31 16.10
CA SER A 113 -9.64 -6.11 15.44
C SER A 113 -11.05 -5.52 15.60
N GLU A 114 -11.24 -4.60 16.53
CA GLU A 114 -12.52 -3.94 16.76
C GLU A 114 -12.68 -2.76 15.80
N ARG A 115 -13.83 -2.72 15.13
CA ARG A 115 -14.18 -1.67 14.19
C ARG A 115 -15.17 -0.73 14.84
N GLU A 116 -14.71 0.43 15.21
CA GLU A 116 -15.59 1.50 15.67
C GLU A 116 -15.82 2.50 14.54
N THR A 117 -17.07 2.91 14.36
CA THR A 117 -17.39 3.98 13.40
C THR A 117 -16.80 5.28 13.88
N ILE A 118 -16.12 5.99 12.98
CA ILE A 118 -15.54 7.30 13.27
C ILE A 118 -16.41 8.40 12.67
N GLU A 119 -16.79 9.38 13.49
CA GLU A 119 -17.59 10.52 13.05
C GLU A 119 -16.69 11.68 12.57
N GLU A 120 -15.59 11.91 13.28
CA GLU A 120 -14.68 13.00 13.04
C GLU A 120 -13.22 12.54 13.21
N ALA A 121 -12.32 13.12 12.43
CA ALA A 121 -10.88 12.91 12.59
C ALA A 121 -10.08 14.13 12.09
N TYR A 122 -8.86 14.27 12.56
CA TYR A 122 -8.04 15.47 12.42
C TYR A 122 -6.68 15.16 11.76
N PRO A 123 -5.92 16.17 11.32
CA PRO A 123 -4.59 15.96 10.75
C PRO A 123 -3.68 15.12 11.67
N GLY A 124 -3.09 14.09 11.10
CA GLY A 124 -2.29 13.09 11.82
C GLY A 124 -3.05 11.80 12.12
N ASP A 125 -4.38 11.83 12.23
CA ASP A 125 -5.20 10.64 12.45
C ASP A 125 -5.19 9.71 11.25
N VAL A 126 -5.46 8.44 11.51
CA VAL A 126 -5.63 7.40 10.51
C VAL A 126 -7.06 6.88 10.56
N ILE A 127 -7.72 6.91 9.40
CA ILE A 127 -9.08 6.37 9.22
C ILE A 127 -9.06 5.21 8.23
N GLY A 128 -9.93 4.23 8.42
CA GLY A 128 -10.21 3.15 7.48
C GLY A 128 -11.48 3.44 6.68
N LEU A 129 -11.37 3.50 5.37
CA LEU A 129 -12.52 3.65 4.46
C LEU A 129 -12.90 2.28 3.91
N ILE A 130 -14.12 1.81 4.22
CA ILE A 130 -14.60 0.48 3.84
C ILE A 130 -15.28 0.54 2.48
N ASN A 131 -15.11 -0.51 1.67
CA ASN A 131 -15.78 -0.70 0.38
C ASN A 131 -15.49 0.40 -0.66
N THR A 132 -14.34 1.03 -0.59
CA THR A 132 -13.88 2.01 -1.58
C THR A 132 -13.20 1.29 -2.75
N SER A 133 -13.97 0.89 -3.75
CA SER A 133 -13.42 0.29 -4.97
C SER A 133 -12.65 1.31 -5.79
N GLY A 134 -11.50 0.89 -6.35
CA GLY A 134 -10.70 1.73 -7.25
C GLY A 134 -9.67 2.63 -6.58
N LEU A 135 -9.62 2.71 -5.24
CA LEU A 135 -8.52 3.34 -4.53
C LEU A 135 -7.26 2.47 -4.60
N GLN A 136 -6.12 3.13 -4.66
CA GLN A 136 -4.79 2.53 -4.68
C GLN A 136 -3.91 3.15 -3.60
N ILE A 137 -2.87 2.41 -3.19
CA ILE A 137 -1.83 2.96 -2.33
C ILE A 137 -1.15 4.11 -3.08
N GLY A 138 -1.02 5.26 -2.42
CA GLY A 138 -0.51 6.50 -3.01
C GLY A 138 -1.59 7.48 -3.47
N ASP A 139 -2.87 7.08 -3.47
CA ASP A 139 -3.96 8.00 -3.82
C ASP A 139 -4.09 9.12 -2.79
N THR A 140 -4.35 10.32 -3.28
CA THR A 140 -4.77 11.47 -2.47
C THR A 140 -6.28 11.64 -2.57
N LEU A 141 -6.93 11.77 -1.42
CA LEU A 141 -8.33 12.19 -1.30
C LEU A 141 -8.37 13.65 -0.89
N HIS A 142 -9.26 14.43 -1.47
CA HIS A 142 -9.41 15.85 -1.12
C HIS A 142 -10.87 16.30 -1.20
N ALA A 143 -11.20 17.32 -0.42
CA ALA A 143 -12.41 18.12 -0.59
C ALA A 143 -11.99 19.52 -1.06
N GLY A 144 -12.82 20.15 -1.88
CA GLY A 144 -12.55 21.49 -2.41
C GLY A 144 -11.41 21.52 -3.43
N LYS A 145 -10.42 22.39 -3.21
CA LYS A 145 -9.31 22.56 -4.16
C LYS A 145 -8.50 21.26 -4.31
N ALA A 146 -8.30 20.83 -5.55
CA ALA A 146 -7.51 19.65 -5.87
C ALA A 146 -6.07 19.78 -5.34
N VAL A 147 -5.59 18.70 -4.74
CA VAL A 147 -4.21 18.55 -4.28
C VAL A 147 -3.78 17.10 -4.50
N SER A 148 -2.48 16.88 -4.72
CA SER A 148 -1.88 15.55 -4.77
C SER A 148 -0.63 15.52 -3.92
N PHE A 149 -0.44 14.42 -3.18
CA PHE A 149 0.78 14.18 -2.41
C PHE A 149 1.71 13.24 -3.19
N PRO A 150 3.04 13.35 -2.97
CA PRO A 150 3.99 12.42 -3.55
C PRO A 150 3.65 10.97 -3.18
N ALA A 151 3.73 10.10 -4.16
CA ALA A 151 3.53 8.66 -3.95
C ALA A 151 4.58 8.11 -2.98
N LEU A 152 4.24 7.00 -2.31
CA LEU A 152 5.21 6.27 -1.48
C LEU A 152 6.35 5.72 -2.36
N PRO A 153 7.60 5.79 -1.89
CA PRO A 153 8.72 5.19 -2.60
C PRO A 153 8.48 3.69 -2.76
N ARG A 154 8.64 3.18 -3.98
CA ARG A 154 8.58 1.76 -4.28
C ARG A 154 10.00 1.22 -4.42
N PHE A 155 10.30 0.17 -3.69
CA PHE A 155 11.55 -0.54 -3.85
C PHE A 155 11.54 -1.32 -5.17
N ALA A 156 12.68 -1.32 -5.86
CA ALA A 156 12.84 -2.15 -7.04
C ALA A 156 12.79 -3.63 -6.61
N PRO A 157 12.05 -4.49 -7.32
CA PRO A 157 12.05 -5.91 -7.02
C PRO A 157 13.40 -6.54 -7.35
N GLU A 158 13.80 -7.48 -6.50
CA GLU A 158 15.07 -8.21 -6.61
C GLU A 158 14.86 -9.70 -6.93
N VAL A 159 13.66 -10.23 -6.64
CA VAL A 159 13.32 -11.63 -6.87
C VAL A 159 12.09 -11.76 -7.76
N PHE A 160 12.11 -12.80 -8.61
CA PHE A 160 11.06 -13.03 -9.60
C PHE A 160 10.58 -14.47 -9.56
N ALA A 161 9.28 -14.65 -9.83
CA ALA A 161 8.66 -15.97 -9.91
C ALA A 161 7.53 -15.97 -10.95
N THR A 162 7.06 -17.15 -11.31
CA THR A 162 5.78 -17.36 -11.99
C THR A 162 4.82 -18.08 -11.05
N ALA A 163 3.52 -17.88 -11.23
CA ALA A 163 2.51 -18.52 -10.41
C ALA A 163 1.49 -19.26 -11.26
N ARG A 164 1.16 -20.49 -10.87
CA ARG A 164 0.14 -21.30 -11.51
C ARG A 164 -0.79 -21.92 -10.48
N PRO A 165 -2.12 -21.92 -10.69
CA PRO A 165 -3.01 -22.63 -9.79
C PRO A 165 -2.77 -24.14 -9.92
N LEU A 166 -2.71 -24.84 -8.78
CA LEU A 166 -2.60 -26.31 -8.76
C LEU A 166 -3.87 -27.01 -9.28
N ASP A 167 -5.00 -26.32 -9.20
CA ASP A 167 -6.30 -26.80 -9.67
C ASP A 167 -6.89 -25.78 -10.66
N SER A 168 -7.00 -26.17 -11.92
CA SER A 168 -7.53 -25.34 -13.00
C SER A 168 -8.99 -24.91 -12.78
N SER A 169 -9.77 -25.70 -12.03
CA SER A 169 -11.16 -25.35 -11.70
C SER A 169 -11.25 -24.12 -10.79
N LYS A 170 -10.16 -23.80 -10.10
CA LYS A 170 -10.03 -22.65 -9.19
C LYS A 170 -9.39 -21.41 -9.82
N PHE A 171 -9.24 -21.41 -11.14
CA PHE A 171 -8.59 -20.28 -11.87
C PHE A 171 -9.22 -18.91 -11.57
N LYS A 172 -10.56 -18.87 -11.42
CA LYS A 172 -11.27 -17.63 -11.08
C LYS A 172 -10.87 -17.08 -9.69
N GLN A 173 -10.78 -17.96 -8.70
CA GLN A 173 -10.34 -17.64 -7.34
C GLN A 173 -8.87 -17.20 -7.33
N PHE A 174 -8.02 -17.96 -8.03
CA PHE A 174 -6.61 -17.62 -8.21
C PHE A 174 -6.43 -16.20 -8.81
N ARG A 175 -7.08 -15.93 -9.94
CA ARG A 175 -7.02 -14.61 -10.59
C ARG A 175 -7.48 -13.48 -9.65
N ARG A 176 -8.57 -13.71 -8.90
CA ARG A 176 -9.06 -12.75 -7.91
C ARG A 176 -8.03 -12.53 -6.79
N GLY A 177 -7.45 -13.59 -6.26
CA GLY A 177 -6.42 -13.52 -5.22
C GLY A 177 -5.19 -12.78 -5.69
N MET A 178 -4.70 -13.10 -6.88
CA MET A 178 -3.55 -12.42 -7.49
C MET A 178 -3.79 -10.92 -7.65
N GLN A 179 -4.96 -10.54 -8.16
CA GLN A 179 -5.31 -9.12 -8.31
C GLN A 179 -5.36 -8.40 -6.95
N GLN A 180 -5.99 -9.01 -5.96
CA GLN A 180 -6.13 -8.41 -4.63
C GLN A 180 -4.78 -8.26 -3.93
N LEU A 181 -3.91 -9.27 -3.99
CA LEU A 181 -2.59 -9.25 -3.36
C LEU A 181 -1.62 -8.27 -4.04
N ASP A 182 -1.78 -8.04 -5.35
CA ASP A 182 -1.10 -6.98 -6.09
C ASP A 182 -1.57 -5.58 -5.63
N GLU A 183 -2.88 -5.38 -5.52
CA GLU A 183 -3.48 -4.12 -5.04
C GLU A 183 -3.09 -3.78 -3.59
N GLU A 184 -2.89 -4.78 -2.75
CA GLU A 184 -2.40 -4.65 -1.38
C GLU A 184 -0.88 -4.45 -1.30
N GLY A 185 -0.16 -4.60 -2.42
CA GLY A 185 1.29 -4.44 -2.49
C GLY A 185 2.09 -5.60 -1.88
N VAL A 186 1.49 -6.79 -1.73
CA VAL A 186 2.19 -8.00 -1.26
C VAL A 186 3.25 -8.42 -2.26
N VAL A 187 2.90 -8.42 -3.54
CA VAL A 187 3.79 -8.64 -4.69
C VAL A 187 3.40 -7.71 -5.83
N GLN A 188 4.25 -7.54 -6.82
CA GLN A 188 3.88 -6.92 -8.09
C GLN A 188 3.50 -8.03 -9.08
N VAL A 189 2.32 -7.94 -9.67
CA VAL A 189 1.85 -8.88 -10.69
C VAL A 189 2.03 -8.27 -12.07
N LEU A 190 2.93 -8.86 -12.84
CA LEU A 190 3.30 -8.42 -14.18
C LEU A 190 2.68 -9.36 -15.20
N ARG A 191 1.97 -8.82 -16.17
CA ARG A 191 1.27 -9.59 -17.19
C ARG A 191 1.93 -9.41 -18.55
N ASP A 192 2.05 -10.49 -19.26
CA ASP A 192 2.46 -10.46 -20.66
C ASP A 192 1.27 -10.03 -21.53
N PRO A 193 1.37 -8.92 -22.28
CA PRO A 193 0.27 -8.47 -23.13
C PRO A 193 -0.15 -9.49 -24.19
N ASP A 194 0.78 -10.35 -24.60
CA ASP A 194 0.58 -11.32 -25.68
C ASP A 194 0.08 -12.68 -25.14
N MET A 195 0.32 -13.01 -23.87
CA MET A 195 -0.05 -14.28 -23.23
C MET A 195 -1.24 -14.18 -22.26
N GLY A 196 -1.66 -12.97 -21.92
CA GLY A 196 -2.78 -12.74 -21.00
C GLY A 196 -2.49 -13.11 -19.51
N ASP A 197 -3.51 -13.62 -18.81
CA ASP A 197 -3.47 -13.88 -17.37
C ASP A 197 -3.03 -15.32 -16.98
N ALA A 198 -2.61 -16.15 -17.94
CA ALA A 198 -2.38 -17.57 -17.69
C ALA A 198 -1.16 -17.82 -16.77
N ASP A 199 -0.07 -17.14 -17.02
CA ASP A 199 1.20 -17.30 -16.31
C ASP A 199 1.77 -15.93 -15.92
N PRO A 200 1.21 -15.25 -14.91
CA PRO A 200 1.71 -13.96 -14.49
C PRO A 200 3.13 -14.07 -13.92
N VAL A 201 3.96 -13.10 -14.25
CA VAL A 201 5.27 -12.95 -13.61
C VAL A 201 5.07 -12.15 -12.32
N LEU A 202 5.62 -12.66 -11.25
CA LEU A 202 5.64 -12.03 -9.93
C LEU A 202 6.98 -11.37 -9.72
N ALA A 203 6.96 -10.18 -9.13
CA ALA A 203 8.16 -9.47 -8.74
C ALA A 203 8.03 -9.00 -7.29
N ALA A 204 9.06 -9.22 -6.49
CA ALA A 204 9.09 -8.91 -5.07
C ALA A 204 10.48 -8.44 -4.62
N VAL A 205 10.53 -7.76 -3.47
CA VAL A 205 11.79 -7.31 -2.87
C VAL A 205 12.53 -8.49 -2.22
N GLY A 206 11.79 -9.48 -1.70
CA GLY A 206 12.38 -10.64 -1.05
C GLY A 206 11.51 -11.89 -1.16
N GLN A 207 12.14 -13.05 -0.98
CA GLN A 207 11.52 -14.37 -1.13
C GLN A 207 10.33 -14.60 -0.20
N LEU A 208 10.36 -14.04 1.02
CA LEU A 208 9.27 -14.18 1.99
C LEU A 208 7.92 -13.66 1.45
N GLN A 209 7.92 -12.67 0.55
CA GLN A 209 6.69 -12.17 -0.06
C GLN A 209 6.00 -13.24 -0.91
N PHE A 210 6.75 -14.12 -1.56
CA PHE A 210 6.18 -15.25 -2.30
C PHE A 210 5.60 -16.31 -1.38
N GLU A 211 6.20 -16.54 -0.23
CA GLU A 211 5.66 -17.47 0.78
C GLU A 211 4.34 -16.93 1.35
N VAL A 212 4.28 -15.63 1.66
CA VAL A 212 3.05 -14.95 2.10
C VAL A 212 1.98 -15.03 1.01
N LEU A 213 2.34 -14.79 -0.25
CA LEU A 213 1.42 -14.92 -1.39
C LEU A 213 0.82 -16.32 -1.47
N ALA A 214 1.66 -17.37 -1.46
CA ALA A 214 1.23 -18.76 -1.56
C ALA A 214 0.30 -19.14 -0.40
N HIS A 215 0.67 -18.77 0.83
CA HIS A 215 -0.13 -19.00 2.02
C HIS A 215 -1.51 -18.34 1.91
N ARG A 216 -1.56 -17.07 1.52
CA ARG A 216 -2.80 -16.31 1.40
C ARG A 216 -3.68 -16.82 0.26
N LEU A 217 -3.11 -17.17 -0.90
CA LEU A 217 -3.86 -17.81 -2.00
C LEU A 217 -4.54 -19.09 -1.55
N GLN A 218 -3.86 -19.91 -0.76
CA GLN A 218 -4.44 -21.15 -0.24
C GLN A 218 -5.54 -20.90 0.79
N HIS A 219 -5.30 -20.07 1.80
CA HIS A 219 -6.17 -19.96 2.97
C HIS A 219 -7.30 -18.93 2.81
N GLU A 220 -7.07 -17.83 2.10
CA GLU A 220 -8.10 -16.79 1.92
C GLU A 220 -8.92 -16.98 0.64
N PHE A 221 -8.29 -17.49 -0.42
CA PHE A 221 -8.93 -17.65 -1.73
C PHE A 221 -9.28 -19.08 -2.10
N ASN A 222 -8.87 -20.05 -1.26
CA ASN A 222 -9.01 -21.48 -1.55
C ASN A 222 -8.47 -21.85 -2.94
N ALA A 223 -7.37 -21.24 -3.33
CA ALA A 223 -6.71 -21.40 -4.62
C ALA A 223 -5.21 -21.67 -4.45
N PRO A 224 -4.84 -22.86 -3.95
CA PRO A 224 -3.43 -23.21 -3.80
C PRO A 224 -2.72 -23.09 -5.16
N ALA A 225 -1.52 -22.51 -5.14
CA ALA A 225 -0.74 -22.24 -6.32
C ALA A 225 0.70 -22.73 -6.16
N GLU A 226 1.29 -23.13 -7.25
CA GLU A 226 2.71 -23.39 -7.37
C GLU A 226 3.41 -22.09 -7.74
N ILE A 227 4.44 -21.74 -6.98
CA ILE A 227 5.29 -20.57 -7.23
C ILE A 227 6.66 -21.09 -7.66
N LEU A 228 7.05 -20.77 -8.88
CA LEU A 228 8.30 -21.20 -9.48
C LEU A 228 9.22 -20.01 -9.69
N ASN A 229 10.43 -20.07 -9.19
CA ASN A 229 11.41 -19.01 -9.41
C ASN A 229 11.63 -18.78 -10.90
N ALA A 230 11.69 -17.52 -11.29
CA ALA A 230 11.97 -17.09 -12.65
C ALA A 230 13.35 -16.44 -12.74
N ASP A 231 14.11 -16.78 -13.76
CA ASP A 231 15.47 -16.29 -13.96
C ASP A 231 15.47 -14.92 -14.66
N TYR A 232 14.93 -13.91 -13.96
CA TYR A 232 15.06 -12.51 -14.36
C TYR A 232 16.04 -11.80 -13.44
N GLN A 233 16.94 -11.03 -14.04
CA GLN A 233 18.00 -10.34 -13.28
C GLN A 233 17.59 -8.93 -12.84
N ALA A 234 16.72 -8.29 -13.58
CA ALA A 234 16.29 -6.92 -13.28
C ALA A 234 15.00 -6.56 -13.99
N ILE A 235 14.30 -5.58 -13.44
CA ILE A 235 13.18 -4.90 -14.09
C ILE A 235 13.56 -3.45 -14.40
N ARG A 236 13.05 -2.95 -15.52
CA ARG A 236 13.17 -1.54 -15.91
C ARG A 236 11.84 -1.06 -16.43
N VAL A 237 11.51 0.18 -16.13
CA VAL A 237 10.30 0.85 -16.66
C VAL A 237 10.68 1.55 -17.95
N THR A 238 9.82 1.47 -18.95
CA THR A 238 9.98 2.13 -20.25
C THR A 238 8.69 2.82 -20.68
N ASP A 239 8.79 3.74 -21.62
CA ASP A 239 7.66 4.36 -22.29
C ASP A 239 7.13 3.47 -23.43
N LYS A 240 5.92 3.80 -23.92
CA LYS A 240 5.27 3.04 -25.00
C LYS A 240 6.00 3.18 -26.34
N GLU A 241 6.68 4.28 -26.55
CA GLU A 241 7.37 4.58 -27.83
C GLU A 241 8.61 3.72 -28.00
N SER A 242 9.27 3.36 -26.89
CA SER A 242 10.48 2.53 -26.87
C SER A 242 10.18 1.03 -27.04
N ILE A 243 8.94 0.57 -26.80
CA ILE A 243 8.57 -0.86 -26.85
C ILE A 243 8.95 -1.55 -28.17
N PRO A 244 8.67 -0.99 -29.37
CA PRO A 244 9.02 -1.66 -30.64
C PRO A 244 10.51 -1.96 -30.75
N ARG A 245 11.36 -1.02 -30.33
CA ARG A 245 12.82 -1.21 -30.37
C ARG A 245 13.31 -2.24 -29.34
N LEU A 246 12.69 -2.27 -28.16
CA LEU A 246 13.04 -3.22 -27.10
C LEU A 246 12.67 -4.66 -27.49
N ARG A 247 11.61 -4.86 -28.27
CA ARG A 247 11.22 -6.19 -28.78
C ARG A 247 12.24 -6.81 -29.74
N GLU A 248 13.07 -5.99 -30.37
CA GLU A 248 14.14 -6.46 -31.27
C GLU A 248 15.40 -6.93 -30.52
N ILE A 249 15.50 -6.61 -29.23
CA ILE A 249 16.65 -6.97 -28.40
C ILE A 249 16.38 -8.31 -27.72
N GLY A 250 17.28 -9.26 -27.97
CA GLY A 250 17.21 -10.59 -27.32
C GLY A 250 17.33 -10.51 -25.80
N GLY A 251 16.64 -11.42 -25.10
CA GLY A 251 16.71 -11.50 -23.62
C GLY A 251 15.83 -10.49 -22.88
N ILE A 252 15.08 -9.65 -23.58
CA ILE A 252 14.11 -8.73 -22.99
C ILE A 252 12.69 -9.28 -23.14
N ARG A 253 11.94 -9.29 -22.04
CA ARG A 253 10.51 -9.58 -22.02
C ARG A 253 9.74 -8.33 -21.65
N ILE A 254 8.75 -7.97 -22.46
CA ILE A 254 7.89 -6.80 -22.20
C ILE A 254 6.70 -7.27 -21.37
N LEU A 255 6.56 -6.70 -20.19
CA LEU A 255 5.48 -7.00 -19.27
C LEU A 255 4.73 -5.72 -18.90
N ARG A 256 3.47 -5.85 -18.54
CA ARG A 256 2.63 -4.75 -18.12
C ARG A 256 2.26 -4.89 -16.65
N ARG A 257 2.34 -3.80 -15.92
CA ARG A 257 1.85 -3.70 -14.53
C ARG A 257 0.33 -3.49 -14.52
N SER A 258 -0.29 -3.76 -13.38
CA SER A 258 -1.73 -3.54 -13.17
C SER A 258 -2.14 -2.07 -13.19
N ASP A 259 -1.22 -1.18 -12.87
CA ASP A 259 -1.44 0.27 -12.83
C ASP A 259 -1.11 1.00 -14.15
N GLY A 260 -0.67 0.28 -15.19
CA GLY A 260 -0.51 0.79 -16.55
C GLY A 260 0.84 0.59 -17.19
#